data_b160051147e8f63db112b5bffadd9264
#
_entry.id   b160051147e8f63db112b5bffadd9264
#
_cell.length_a   1.000
_cell.length_b   1.000
_cell.length_c   1.000
_cell.angle_alpha   90.00
_cell.angle_beta   90.00
_cell.angle_gamma   90.00
#
_symmetry.space_group_name_H-M   'P 1'
#
loop_
_entity.id
_entity.type
_entity.pdbx_description
1 polymer ?
#
loop_
_entity_poly.entity_id
_entity_poly.type
_entity_poly.pdbx_seq_one_letter_code
_entity_poly.pdbx_strand_id
1 'polypeptide(L)'
;DSAETAMYEGDGACLLRFYQPDGSTCLYRFSTKFEADGITFEEPNDQMFSFNSPIGACPVCEGFGRVIGIDEHLVIPDRSLSVYDGAVVCWRGEKMGEWRDMVIHGAEKAGFPIFTPYYELTDEQRRMLWEGTPYFEGINAFFKMVQENQYKIQYRVMLARYRGKTLCPKCHGTRLKPEANYVRVGGRNISELVDLPITELKLFFDNLQLDPHDADIARRILTEINSRIQFLLDVGLGYLTLNRLSNSLSGGESQRINLATSLGSSLVGSLYILDEPSIGLHSRDTDKLIHVLRQLQQLGNTVVVVEHDEEIIRAADYIIDIGPRAGRLGGEVVYQGDMKDLQKDSDSY
;
A
#
# COMPACT_ATOMS: atom_id res chain seq x y z
N ASP A 1 14.13 -9.42 -46.82
CA ASP A 1 13.21 -9.99 -47.83
C ASP A 1 12.60 -11.32 -47.37
N SER A 2 13.29 -12.51 -47.52
CA SER A 2 12.68 -13.81 -47.19
C SER A 2 12.31 -13.92 -45.72
N ALA A 3 13.10 -13.37 -44.80
CA ALA A 3 12.79 -13.39 -43.38
C ALA A 3 11.59 -12.47 -43.05
N GLU A 4 11.54 -11.30 -43.67
CA GLU A 4 10.41 -10.37 -43.53
C GLU A 4 9.11 -11.01 -44.07
N THR A 5 9.19 -11.64 -45.24
CA THR A 5 8.03 -12.35 -45.85
C THR A 5 7.59 -13.50 -44.93
N ALA A 6 8.53 -14.29 -44.39
CA ALA A 6 8.19 -15.38 -43.46
C ALA A 6 7.57 -14.86 -42.15
N MET A 7 8.03 -13.75 -41.61
CA MET A 7 7.45 -13.08 -40.44
C MET A 7 6.05 -12.53 -40.73
N TYR A 8 5.87 -11.91 -41.91
CA TYR A 8 4.56 -11.38 -42.35
C TYR A 8 3.51 -12.50 -42.53
N GLU A 9 3.85 -13.55 -43.30
CA GLU A 9 2.97 -14.69 -43.53
C GLU A 9 2.72 -15.53 -42.27
N GLY A 10 3.72 -15.56 -41.37
CA GLY A 10 3.62 -16.24 -40.08
C GLY A 10 2.98 -15.42 -38.96
N ASP A 11 2.32 -14.30 -39.26
CA ASP A 11 1.70 -13.42 -38.27
C ASP A 11 2.68 -13.06 -37.11
N GLY A 12 3.87 -12.63 -37.47
CA GLY A 12 4.92 -12.24 -36.53
C GLY A 12 5.74 -13.41 -35.98
N ALA A 13 5.64 -14.61 -36.50
CA ALA A 13 6.48 -15.73 -36.11
C ALA A 13 7.07 -16.46 -37.31
N CYS A 14 8.35 -16.83 -37.21
CA CYS A 14 8.99 -17.66 -38.23
C CYS A 14 9.89 -18.73 -37.63
N LEU A 15 10.12 -19.77 -38.40
CA LEU A 15 11.02 -20.88 -38.06
C LEU A 15 12.20 -20.88 -39.00
N LEU A 16 13.40 -20.83 -38.46
CA LEU A 16 14.63 -20.94 -39.20
C LEU A 16 15.23 -22.32 -38.97
N ARG A 17 15.41 -23.07 -40.06
CA ARG A 17 16.01 -24.40 -40.02
C ARG A 17 17.44 -24.34 -40.57
N PHE A 18 18.40 -24.67 -39.75
CA PHE A 18 19.78 -24.81 -40.13
C PHE A 18 20.15 -26.28 -40.39
N TYR A 19 20.75 -26.55 -41.52
CA TYR A 19 21.31 -27.86 -41.83
C TYR A 19 22.80 -27.85 -41.46
N GLN A 20 23.17 -28.69 -40.55
CA GLN A 20 24.59 -28.82 -40.13
C GLN A 20 25.36 -29.75 -41.07
N PRO A 21 26.71 -29.65 -41.16
CA PRO A 21 27.53 -30.51 -42.02
C PRO A 21 27.46 -31.99 -41.66
N ASP A 22 27.08 -32.33 -40.42
CA ASP A 22 26.89 -33.70 -39.93
C ASP A 22 25.52 -34.31 -40.30
N GLY A 23 24.70 -33.58 -41.04
CA GLY A 23 23.34 -33.98 -41.41
C GLY A 23 22.27 -33.73 -40.37
N SER A 24 22.63 -33.20 -39.21
CA SER A 24 21.66 -32.80 -38.18
C SER A 24 20.97 -31.47 -38.58
N THR A 25 19.78 -31.23 -38.05
CA THR A 25 19.04 -30.00 -38.26
C THR A 25 18.72 -29.30 -36.95
N CYS A 26 19.06 -28.01 -36.85
CA CYS A 26 18.64 -27.15 -35.74
C CYS A 26 17.48 -26.27 -36.18
N LEU A 27 16.44 -26.18 -35.38
CA LEU A 27 15.29 -25.35 -35.61
C LEU A 27 15.26 -24.21 -34.60
N TYR A 28 15.27 -22.97 -35.08
CA TYR A 28 15.16 -21.78 -34.26
C TYR A 28 13.81 -21.10 -34.54
N ARG A 29 13.06 -20.79 -33.51
CA ARG A 29 11.82 -20.01 -33.60
C ARG A 29 12.13 -18.56 -33.28
N PHE A 30 11.69 -17.66 -34.15
CA PHE A 30 11.73 -16.21 -33.96
C PHE A 30 10.31 -15.70 -33.91
N SER A 31 10.03 -14.77 -33.02
CA SER A 31 8.70 -14.15 -32.90
C SER A 31 8.90 -12.67 -32.58
N THR A 32 8.04 -11.81 -33.17
CA THR A 32 7.89 -10.39 -32.78
C THR A 32 6.81 -10.21 -31.72
N LYS A 33 6.09 -11.30 -31.37
CA LYS A 33 5.05 -11.27 -30.35
C LYS A 33 5.71 -11.24 -28.96
N PHE A 34 5.04 -10.61 -28.03
CA PHE A 34 5.44 -10.60 -26.62
C PHE A 34 5.18 -11.98 -26.02
N GLU A 35 6.06 -12.95 -26.34
CA GLU A 35 5.94 -14.33 -25.87
C GLU A 35 7.28 -14.93 -25.47
N ALA A 36 7.32 -15.67 -24.38
CA ALA A 36 8.48 -16.46 -23.95
C ALA A 36 8.00 -17.70 -23.21
N ASP A 37 8.70 -18.82 -23.36
CA ASP A 37 8.44 -20.10 -22.69
C ASP A 37 6.97 -20.60 -22.80
N GLY A 38 6.32 -20.30 -23.94
CA GLY A 38 4.94 -20.68 -24.20
C GLY A 38 3.88 -19.79 -23.53
N ILE A 39 4.29 -18.67 -22.91
CA ILE A 39 3.41 -17.68 -22.32
C ILE A 39 3.38 -16.46 -23.25
N THR A 40 2.17 -16.00 -23.59
CA THR A 40 1.96 -14.74 -24.30
C THR A 40 1.73 -13.64 -23.27
N PHE A 41 2.53 -12.58 -23.31
CA PHE A 41 2.42 -11.43 -22.42
C PHE A 41 1.61 -10.32 -23.09
N GLU A 42 0.85 -9.57 -22.30
CA GLU A 42 0.23 -8.32 -22.76
C GLU A 42 1.32 -7.26 -22.97
N GLU A 43 1.23 -6.49 -24.05
CA GLU A 43 2.13 -5.37 -24.30
C GLU A 43 1.94 -4.31 -23.20
N PRO A 44 3.03 -3.91 -22.51
CA PRO A 44 2.92 -2.96 -21.41
C PRO A 44 2.36 -1.61 -21.87
N ASN A 45 1.37 -1.11 -21.15
CA ASN A 45 0.82 0.23 -21.32
C ASN A 45 0.61 0.88 -19.94
N ASP A 46 0.45 2.18 -19.89
CA ASP A 46 0.30 2.96 -18.66
C ASP A 46 -0.92 2.52 -17.82
N GLN A 47 -2.00 2.05 -18.44
CA GLN A 47 -3.19 1.59 -17.73
C GLN A 47 -2.97 0.27 -17.00
N MET A 48 -2.03 -0.57 -17.45
CA MET A 48 -1.66 -1.83 -16.81
C MET A 48 -1.11 -1.59 -15.38
N PHE A 49 -0.48 -0.45 -15.13
CA PHE A 49 0.10 -0.09 -13.83
C PHE A 49 -0.85 0.71 -12.94
N SER A 50 -2.10 0.94 -13.38
CA SER A 50 -3.11 1.65 -12.61
C SER A 50 -4.13 0.69 -12.03
N PHE A 51 -4.22 0.63 -10.70
CA PHE A 51 -5.25 -0.14 -10.00
C PHE A 51 -6.66 0.49 -10.10
N ASN A 52 -6.76 1.73 -10.61
CA ASN A 52 -8.04 2.39 -10.91
C ASN A 52 -8.54 2.08 -12.33
N SER A 53 -7.71 1.44 -13.17
CA SER A 53 -8.11 1.01 -14.51
C SER A 53 -8.52 -0.46 -14.50
N PRO A 54 -9.62 -0.84 -15.16
CA PRO A 54 -10.00 -2.25 -15.32
C PRO A 54 -8.92 -3.11 -16.00
N ILE A 55 -8.03 -2.48 -16.79
CA ILE A 55 -6.92 -3.15 -17.47
C ILE A 55 -5.87 -3.59 -16.45
N GLY A 56 -5.50 -2.72 -15.49
CA GLY A 56 -4.46 -3.00 -14.49
C GLY A 56 -4.97 -3.58 -13.18
N ALA A 57 -6.23 -3.33 -12.82
CA ALA A 57 -6.81 -3.77 -11.56
C ALA A 57 -6.86 -5.29 -11.43
N CYS A 58 -6.57 -5.81 -10.26
CA CYS A 58 -6.77 -7.22 -9.94
C CYS A 58 -8.25 -7.60 -10.11
N PRO A 59 -8.60 -8.62 -10.91
CA PRO A 59 -9.99 -8.96 -11.23
C PRO A 59 -10.77 -9.54 -10.04
N VAL A 60 -10.10 -9.95 -8.95
CA VAL A 60 -10.75 -10.51 -7.76
C VAL A 60 -11.15 -9.42 -6.78
N CYS A 61 -10.32 -8.40 -6.58
CA CYS A 61 -10.60 -7.31 -5.66
C CYS A 61 -10.85 -5.96 -6.36
N GLU A 62 -10.89 -5.94 -7.69
CA GLU A 62 -11.17 -4.74 -8.50
C GLU A 62 -10.31 -3.52 -8.12
N GLY A 63 -9.05 -3.75 -7.77
CA GLY A 63 -8.12 -2.69 -7.36
C GLY A 63 -8.17 -2.30 -5.89
N PHE A 64 -9.06 -2.90 -5.07
CA PHE A 64 -9.14 -2.56 -3.63
C PHE A 64 -8.05 -3.21 -2.79
N GLY A 65 -7.37 -4.25 -3.28
CA GLY A 65 -6.33 -4.98 -2.55
C GLY A 65 -6.86 -5.88 -1.43
N ARG A 66 -8.15 -5.76 -1.09
CA ARG A 66 -8.85 -6.50 -0.05
C ARG A 66 -10.18 -7.03 -0.54
N VAL A 67 -10.63 -8.14 0.06
CA VAL A 67 -11.94 -8.76 -0.18
C VAL A 67 -12.63 -9.01 1.14
N ILE A 68 -13.94 -9.22 1.10
CA ILE A 68 -14.67 -9.71 2.28
C ILE A 68 -14.42 -11.22 2.38
N GLY A 69 -13.66 -11.60 3.37
CA GLY A 69 -13.29 -12.98 3.65
C GLY A 69 -13.40 -13.33 5.13
N ILE A 70 -12.90 -14.48 5.51
CA ILE A 70 -12.80 -14.87 6.92
C ILE A 70 -11.58 -14.17 7.52
N ASP A 71 -11.80 -13.37 8.56
CA ASP A 71 -10.75 -12.57 9.19
C ASP A 71 -10.04 -13.41 10.27
N GLU A 72 -8.74 -13.60 10.08
CA GLU A 72 -7.88 -14.33 11.01
C GLU A 72 -7.95 -13.77 12.44
N HIS A 73 -7.97 -12.43 12.59
CA HIS A 73 -8.03 -11.79 13.91
C HIS A 73 -9.36 -12.02 14.62
N LEU A 74 -10.44 -12.21 13.87
CA LEU A 74 -11.75 -12.54 14.44
C LEU A 74 -11.84 -14.03 14.82
N VAL A 75 -11.14 -14.89 14.06
CA VAL A 75 -11.10 -16.34 14.32
C VAL A 75 -10.14 -16.68 15.47
N ILE A 76 -8.99 -15.98 15.52
CA ILE A 76 -7.94 -16.17 16.52
C ILE A 76 -7.60 -14.80 17.14
N PRO A 77 -8.46 -14.28 18.02
CA PRO A 77 -8.26 -12.96 18.64
C PRO A 77 -7.13 -12.95 19.66
N ASP A 78 -6.91 -14.06 20.35
CA ASP A 78 -5.81 -14.22 21.31
C ASP A 78 -4.78 -15.20 20.75
N ARG A 79 -3.71 -14.64 20.23
CA ARG A 79 -2.62 -15.40 19.60
C ARG A 79 -1.67 -16.03 20.61
N SER A 80 -1.79 -15.70 21.91
CA SER A 80 -1.01 -16.32 23.00
C SER A 80 -1.52 -17.72 23.36
N LEU A 81 -2.75 -18.05 22.95
CA LEU A 81 -3.32 -19.36 23.16
C LEU A 81 -2.86 -20.35 22.09
N SER A 82 -2.76 -21.61 22.48
CA SER A 82 -2.58 -22.74 21.57
C SER A 82 -3.91 -23.24 21.03
N VAL A 83 -3.88 -24.11 20.01
CA VAL A 83 -5.10 -24.76 19.51
C VAL A 83 -5.75 -25.60 20.60
N TYR A 84 -4.95 -26.26 21.43
CA TYR A 84 -5.44 -27.03 22.58
C TYR A 84 -6.16 -26.14 23.59
N ASP A 85 -5.62 -24.96 23.89
CA ASP A 85 -6.20 -23.97 24.83
C ASP A 85 -7.38 -23.19 24.26
N GLY A 86 -7.76 -23.45 23.00
CA GLY A 86 -8.91 -22.85 22.35
C GLY A 86 -8.63 -21.51 21.67
N ALA A 87 -7.47 -21.33 21.06
CA ALA A 87 -7.12 -20.16 20.23
C ALA A 87 -8.17 -19.91 19.13
N VAL A 88 -8.68 -20.99 18.51
CA VAL A 88 -9.68 -20.92 17.44
C VAL A 88 -11.08 -20.79 18.04
N VAL A 89 -11.56 -19.56 18.17
CA VAL A 89 -12.81 -19.27 18.91
C VAL A 89 -14.07 -19.73 18.21
N CYS A 90 -14.05 -19.93 16.90
CA CYS A 90 -15.20 -20.45 16.14
C CYS A 90 -15.47 -21.96 16.43
N TRP A 91 -14.54 -22.67 17.03
CA TRP A 91 -14.69 -24.06 17.44
C TRP A 91 -15.15 -24.24 18.90
N ARG A 92 -15.55 -23.15 19.57
CA ARG A 92 -16.07 -23.21 20.94
C ARG A 92 -17.51 -23.73 20.96
N GLY A 93 -17.84 -24.51 21.99
CA GLY A 93 -19.14 -25.13 22.20
C GLY A 93 -19.19 -26.60 21.75
N GLU A 94 -20.19 -27.35 22.23
CA GLU A 94 -20.26 -28.81 22.05
C GLU A 94 -20.20 -29.26 20.58
N LYS A 95 -21.04 -28.67 19.72
CA LYS A 95 -21.11 -29.07 18.29
C LYS A 95 -19.90 -28.62 17.48
N MET A 96 -19.34 -27.46 17.78
CA MET A 96 -18.20 -26.95 17.02
C MET A 96 -16.86 -27.39 17.60
N GLY A 97 -16.84 -27.86 18.84
CA GLY A 97 -15.68 -28.46 19.49
C GLY A 97 -15.18 -29.73 18.79
N GLU A 98 -16.04 -30.45 18.12
CA GLU A 98 -15.65 -31.62 17.31
C GLU A 98 -14.55 -31.30 16.29
N TRP A 99 -14.53 -30.09 15.72
CA TRP A 99 -13.48 -29.63 14.81
C TRP A 99 -12.13 -29.48 15.51
N ARG A 100 -12.12 -28.91 16.73
CA ARG A 100 -10.89 -28.83 17.53
C ARG A 100 -10.41 -30.23 17.89
N ASP A 101 -11.31 -31.09 18.32
CA ASP A 101 -10.98 -32.47 18.74
C ASP A 101 -10.43 -33.27 17.54
N MET A 102 -10.94 -33.07 16.34
CA MET A 102 -10.41 -33.66 15.10
C MET A 102 -8.95 -33.22 14.85
N VAL A 103 -8.64 -31.94 15.02
CA VAL A 103 -7.26 -31.43 14.90
C VAL A 103 -6.38 -32.06 15.98
N ILE A 104 -6.83 -32.12 17.22
CA ILE A 104 -6.07 -32.72 18.34
C ILE A 104 -5.74 -34.19 18.04
N HIS A 105 -6.70 -34.97 17.57
CA HIS A 105 -6.47 -36.39 17.25
C HIS A 105 -5.60 -36.61 16.01
N GLY A 106 -5.66 -35.70 15.03
CA GLY A 106 -4.87 -35.79 13.81
C GLY A 106 -3.46 -35.20 13.93
N ALA A 107 -3.23 -34.38 14.92
CA ALA A 107 -2.01 -33.55 15.06
C ALA A 107 -0.72 -34.36 15.14
N GLU A 108 -0.69 -35.44 15.91
CA GLU A 108 0.51 -36.29 16.06
C GLU A 108 0.92 -36.88 14.71
N LYS A 109 -0.03 -37.39 13.92
CA LYS A 109 0.23 -37.97 12.59
C LYS A 109 0.65 -36.90 11.58
N ALA A 110 0.16 -35.69 11.74
CA ALA A 110 0.48 -34.56 10.86
C ALA A 110 1.78 -33.84 11.27
N GLY A 111 2.34 -34.11 12.46
CA GLY A 111 3.46 -33.34 13.00
C GLY A 111 3.08 -31.91 13.41
N PHE A 112 1.81 -31.68 13.75
CA PHE A 112 1.30 -30.34 14.11
C PHE A 112 1.40 -30.11 15.62
N PRO A 113 2.03 -29.01 16.10
CA PRO A 113 2.25 -28.74 17.52
C PRO A 113 1.03 -28.07 18.17
N ILE A 114 0.09 -28.86 18.70
CA ILE A 114 -1.18 -28.38 19.27
C ILE A 114 -1.05 -27.52 20.55
N PHE A 115 0.06 -27.64 21.27
CA PHE A 115 0.32 -26.91 22.52
C PHE A 115 1.12 -25.60 22.30
N THR A 116 1.61 -25.37 21.10
CA THR A 116 2.38 -24.16 20.77
C THR A 116 1.43 -22.98 20.60
N PRO A 117 1.71 -21.81 21.23
CA PRO A 117 0.96 -20.58 21.01
C PRO A 117 0.90 -20.20 19.52
N TYR A 118 -0.23 -19.66 19.09
CA TYR A 118 -0.44 -19.36 17.66
C TYR A 118 0.62 -18.39 17.08
N TYR A 119 1.10 -17.43 17.87
CA TYR A 119 2.12 -16.49 17.40
C TYR A 119 3.49 -17.14 17.17
N GLU A 120 3.78 -18.28 17.81
CA GLU A 120 5.04 -19.03 17.65
C GLU A 120 4.99 -20.05 16.49
N LEU A 121 3.79 -20.32 15.93
CA LEU A 121 3.66 -21.25 14.82
C LEU A 121 4.39 -20.71 13.60
N THR A 122 5.11 -21.59 12.88
CA THR A 122 5.70 -21.29 11.58
C THR A 122 4.60 -21.07 10.52
N ASP A 123 4.93 -20.42 9.42
CA ASP A 123 3.99 -20.19 8.33
C ASP A 123 3.45 -21.50 7.74
N GLU A 124 4.27 -22.55 7.71
CA GLU A 124 3.84 -23.88 7.29
C GLU A 124 2.80 -24.47 8.25
N GLN A 125 3.07 -24.37 9.56
CA GLN A 125 2.15 -24.85 10.61
C GLN A 125 0.84 -24.04 10.61
N ARG A 126 0.90 -22.72 10.41
CA ARG A 126 -0.32 -21.89 10.21
C ARG A 126 -1.10 -22.34 9.00
N ARG A 127 -0.42 -22.62 7.88
CA ARG A 127 -1.06 -23.13 6.67
C ARG A 127 -1.74 -24.47 6.93
N MET A 128 -1.08 -25.41 7.65
CA MET A 128 -1.70 -26.69 8.05
C MET A 128 -2.99 -26.49 8.84
N LEU A 129 -3.02 -25.54 9.77
CA LEU A 129 -4.21 -25.25 10.58
C LEU A 129 -5.34 -24.63 9.73
N TRP A 130 -5.01 -23.78 8.77
CA TRP A 130 -5.99 -23.12 7.93
C TRP A 130 -6.50 -24.01 6.77
N GLU A 131 -5.61 -24.66 6.06
CA GLU A 131 -5.94 -25.47 4.87
C GLU A 131 -6.31 -26.90 5.21
N GLY A 132 -5.80 -27.41 6.35
CA GLY A 132 -5.93 -28.81 6.75
C GLY A 132 -4.75 -29.65 6.26
N THR A 133 -4.82 -30.92 6.62
CA THR A 133 -3.85 -31.97 6.29
C THR A 133 -4.60 -33.25 5.90
N PRO A 134 -3.93 -34.30 5.41
CA PRO A 134 -4.59 -35.60 5.21
C PRO A 134 -5.17 -36.24 6.49
N TYR A 135 -4.82 -35.74 7.67
CA TYR A 135 -5.20 -36.30 8.96
C TYR A 135 -6.25 -35.48 9.71
N PHE A 136 -6.45 -34.21 9.33
CA PHE A 136 -7.51 -33.35 9.88
C PHE A 136 -7.91 -32.25 8.90
N GLU A 137 -9.15 -31.83 8.98
CA GLU A 137 -9.67 -30.67 8.23
C GLU A 137 -9.34 -29.36 8.96
N GLY A 138 -8.98 -28.32 8.17
CA GLY A 138 -8.58 -27.02 8.69
C GLY A 138 -9.74 -26.03 8.84
N ILE A 139 -9.39 -24.80 9.26
CA ILE A 139 -10.34 -23.70 9.47
C ILE A 139 -11.11 -23.37 8.16
N ASN A 140 -10.47 -23.45 7.00
CA ASN A 140 -11.12 -23.20 5.72
C ASN A 140 -12.25 -24.20 5.42
N ALA A 141 -12.05 -25.48 5.73
CA ALA A 141 -13.08 -26.51 5.57
C ALA A 141 -14.26 -26.26 6.53
N PHE A 142 -13.99 -25.84 7.77
CA PHE A 142 -15.03 -25.43 8.71
C PHE A 142 -15.90 -24.31 8.14
N PHE A 143 -15.29 -23.23 7.65
CA PHE A 143 -16.06 -22.11 7.09
C PHE A 143 -16.75 -22.46 5.79
N LYS A 144 -16.21 -23.37 4.99
CA LYS A 144 -16.90 -23.94 3.82
C LYS A 144 -18.18 -24.63 4.24
N MET A 145 -18.13 -25.50 5.25
CA MET A 145 -19.31 -26.15 5.83
C MET A 145 -20.33 -25.13 6.34
N VAL A 146 -19.86 -24.06 7.02
CA VAL A 146 -20.74 -22.97 7.50
C VAL A 146 -21.41 -22.25 6.33
N GLN A 147 -20.69 -21.99 5.23
CA GLN A 147 -21.22 -21.37 4.02
C GLN A 147 -22.26 -22.24 3.32
N GLU A 148 -22.02 -23.53 3.19
CA GLU A 148 -22.95 -24.49 2.60
C GLU A 148 -24.27 -24.61 3.39
N ASN A 149 -24.19 -24.38 4.70
CA ASN A 149 -25.34 -24.43 5.61
C ASN A 149 -25.96 -23.05 5.94
N GLN A 150 -25.60 -21.98 5.23
CA GLN A 150 -26.08 -20.63 5.51
C GLN A 150 -27.60 -20.40 5.35
N TYR A 151 -28.35 -21.39 4.84
CA TYR A 151 -29.81 -21.39 4.87
C TYR A 151 -30.37 -21.41 6.30
N LYS A 152 -29.61 -21.89 7.29
CA LYS A 152 -29.95 -21.83 8.72
C LYS A 152 -29.44 -20.51 9.31
N ILE A 153 -30.29 -19.82 10.07
CA ILE A 153 -29.99 -18.50 10.68
C ILE A 153 -28.70 -18.52 11.50
N GLN A 154 -28.48 -19.56 12.28
CA GLN A 154 -27.30 -19.69 13.16
C GLN A 154 -25.98 -19.66 12.38
N TYR A 155 -25.91 -20.28 11.22
CA TYR A 155 -24.69 -20.29 10.37
C TYR A 155 -24.49 -18.94 9.67
N ARG A 156 -25.57 -18.24 9.29
CA ARG A 156 -25.49 -16.87 8.76
C ARG A 156 -24.90 -15.90 9.80
N VAL A 157 -25.40 -15.98 11.04
CA VAL A 157 -24.89 -15.14 12.14
C VAL A 157 -23.44 -15.46 12.45
N MET A 158 -23.08 -16.75 12.46
CA MET A 158 -21.70 -17.20 12.66
C MET A 158 -20.80 -16.64 11.55
N LEU A 159 -21.17 -16.81 10.29
CA LEU A 159 -20.40 -16.31 9.16
C LEU A 159 -20.22 -14.80 9.20
N ALA A 160 -21.27 -14.04 9.53
CA ALA A 160 -21.22 -12.58 9.66
C ALA A 160 -20.26 -12.13 10.79
N ARG A 161 -20.17 -12.91 11.90
CA ARG A 161 -19.27 -12.61 13.02
C ARG A 161 -17.79 -12.70 12.65
N TYR A 162 -17.42 -13.62 11.76
CA TYR A 162 -16.03 -13.89 11.38
C TYR A 162 -15.62 -13.32 10.03
N ARG A 163 -16.54 -12.63 9.33
CA ARG A 163 -16.23 -11.92 8.10
C ARG A 163 -15.62 -10.54 8.38
N GLY A 164 -14.54 -10.25 7.68
CA GLY A 164 -13.85 -8.98 7.73
C GLY A 164 -13.20 -8.65 6.38
N LYS A 165 -12.50 -7.51 6.34
CA LYS A 165 -11.69 -7.12 5.18
C LYS A 165 -10.35 -7.83 5.24
N THR A 166 -10.18 -8.85 4.44
CA THR A 166 -8.94 -9.65 4.33
C THR A 166 -8.13 -9.25 3.09
N LEU A 167 -6.84 -9.55 3.09
CA LEU A 167 -6.02 -9.38 1.88
C LEU A 167 -6.60 -10.21 0.73
N CYS A 168 -6.58 -9.64 -0.46
CA CYS A 168 -7.02 -10.36 -1.65
C CYS A 168 -6.12 -11.59 -1.89
N PRO A 169 -6.68 -12.80 -2.04
CA PRO A 169 -5.90 -14.03 -2.22
C PRO A 169 -5.15 -14.08 -3.55
N LYS A 170 -5.55 -13.28 -4.54
CA LYS A 170 -4.89 -13.24 -5.86
C LYS A 170 -3.75 -12.24 -5.92
N CYS A 171 -3.96 -11.01 -5.49
CA CYS A 171 -2.95 -9.95 -5.59
C CYS A 171 -2.20 -9.69 -4.27
N HIS A 172 -2.57 -10.33 -3.18
CA HIS A 172 -1.94 -10.18 -1.86
C HIS A 172 -1.74 -8.71 -1.42
N GLY A 173 -2.68 -7.83 -1.81
CA GLY A 173 -2.67 -6.42 -1.45
C GLY A 173 -2.04 -5.48 -2.48
N THR A 174 -1.39 -5.97 -3.53
CA THR A 174 -0.77 -5.13 -4.57
C THR A 174 -1.77 -4.39 -5.44
N ARG A 175 -3.04 -4.79 -5.44
CA ARG A 175 -4.17 -4.21 -6.19
C ARG A 175 -4.10 -4.43 -7.69
N LEU A 176 -2.95 -4.80 -8.23
CA LEU A 176 -2.70 -4.96 -9.66
C LEU A 176 -2.84 -6.42 -10.11
N LYS A 177 -3.00 -6.61 -11.41
CA LYS A 177 -2.84 -7.92 -12.05
C LYS A 177 -1.40 -8.39 -11.92
N PRO A 178 -1.13 -9.72 -11.86
CA PRO A 178 0.23 -10.26 -11.82
C PRO A 178 1.10 -9.81 -12.99
N GLU A 179 0.52 -9.59 -14.16
CA GLU A 179 1.18 -9.18 -15.40
C GLU A 179 1.90 -7.84 -15.24
N ALA A 180 1.36 -6.90 -14.47
CA ALA A 180 2.02 -5.63 -14.17
C ALA A 180 3.37 -5.82 -13.44
N ASN A 181 3.54 -6.91 -12.69
CA ASN A 181 4.74 -7.20 -11.94
C ASN A 181 5.85 -7.88 -12.78
N TYR A 182 5.55 -8.27 -14.02
CA TYR A 182 6.57 -8.79 -14.93
C TYR A 182 7.49 -7.68 -15.45
N VAL A 183 7.00 -6.45 -15.52
CA VAL A 183 7.79 -5.29 -15.91
C VAL A 183 8.65 -4.84 -14.72
N ARG A 184 9.96 -4.73 -14.95
CA ARG A 184 10.92 -4.34 -13.93
C ARG A 184 11.77 -3.17 -14.40
N VAL A 185 11.98 -2.21 -13.50
CA VAL A 185 12.90 -1.09 -13.67
C VAL A 185 13.94 -1.17 -12.57
N GLY A 186 15.22 -1.17 -12.93
CA GLY A 186 16.31 -1.34 -11.96
C GLY A 186 16.17 -2.62 -11.12
N GLY A 187 15.63 -3.70 -11.70
CA GLY A 187 15.41 -5.00 -11.05
C GLY A 187 14.17 -5.10 -10.15
N ARG A 188 13.43 -4.02 -9.93
CA ARG A 188 12.20 -3.99 -9.10
C ARG A 188 10.95 -3.77 -9.94
N ASN A 189 9.84 -4.39 -9.54
CA ASN A 189 8.51 -4.17 -10.13
C ASN A 189 7.77 -3.04 -9.41
N ILE A 190 6.63 -2.62 -9.99
CA ILE A 190 5.82 -1.51 -9.47
C ILE A 190 5.31 -1.78 -8.05
N SER A 191 4.88 -3.02 -7.75
CA SER A 191 4.35 -3.38 -6.42
C SER A 191 5.45 -3.31 -5.35
N GLU A 192 6.65 -3.78 -5.66
CA GLU A 192 7.81 -3.68 -4.76
C GLU A 192 8.19 -2.21 -4.50
N LEU A 193 8.11 -1.35 -5.52
CA LEU A 193 8.45 0.07 -5.40
C LEU A 193 7.44 0.85 -4.55
N VAL A 194 6.13 0.63 -4.75
CA VAL A 194 5.11 1.37 -4.00
C VAL A 194 4.98 0.94 -2.54
N ASP A 195 5.55 -0.21 -2.17
CA ASP A 195 5.62 -0.70 -0.78
C ASP A 195 6.87 -0.21 -0.04
N LEU A 196 7.83 0.41 -0.73
CA LEU A 196 8.96 1.05 -0.07
C LEU A 196 8.54 2.30 0.70
N PRO A 197 9.13 2.58 1.87
CA PRO A 197 9.09 3.91 2.45
C PRO A 197 9.60 4.97 1.46
N ILE A 198 8.99 6.16 1.46
CA ILE A 198 9.34 7.24 0.52
C ILE A 198 10.84 7.58 0.58
N THR A 199 11.47 7.48 1.77
CA THR A 199 12.93 7.64 1.91
C THR A 199 13.72 6.60 1.12
N GLU A 200 13.32 5.33 1.15
CA GLU A 200 13.98 4.27 0.40
C GLU A 200 13.66 4.36 -1.10
N LEU A 201 12.44 4.76 -1.43
CA LEU A 201 12.03 5.00 -2.81
C LEU A 201 12.89 6.12 -3.45
N LYS A 202 13.18 7.19 -2.70
CA LYS A 202 14.11 8.24 -3.14
C LYS A 202 15.49 7.69 -3.42
N LEU A 203 16.05 6.91 -2.49
CA LEU A 203 17.37 6.27 -2.67
C LEU A 203 17.40 5.33 -3.88
N PHE A 204 16.30 4.63 -4.16
CA PHE A 204 16.19 3.78 -5.35
C PHE A 204 16.31 4.62 -6.63
N PHE A 205 15.53 5.71 -6.76
CA PHE A 205 15.58 6.54 -7.96
C PHE A 205 16.89 7.33 -8.09
N ASP A 206 17.51 7.74 -7.00
CA ASP A 206 18.82 8.43 -7.03
C ASP A 206 19.96 7.51 -7.49
N ASN A 207 19.85 6.21 -7.20
CA ASN A 207 20.85 5.22 -7.58
C ASN A 207 20.47 4.42 -8.85
N LEU A 208 19.36 4.77 -9.50
CA LEU A 208 18.87 4.07 -10.68
C LEU A 208 19.85 4.26 -11.85
N GLN A 209 20.41 3.17 -12.32
CA GLN A 209 21.25 3.16 -13.50
C GLN A 209 20.47 2.62 -14.69
N LEU A 210 20.34 3.44 -15.72
CA LEU A 210 19.74 3.10 -17.00
C LEU A 210 20.81 3.15 -18.07
N ASP A 211 20.59 2.44 -19.16
CA ASP A 211 21.45 2.65 -20.33
C ASP A 211 21.24 4.07 -20.93
N PRO A 212 22.17 4.58 -21.76
CA PRO A 212 22.10 5.95 -22.25
C PRO A 212 20.84 6.27 -23.05
N HIS A 213 20.27 5.30 -23.76
CA HIS A 213 19.04 5.47 -24.53
C HIS A 213 17.82 5.60 -23.62
N ASP A 214 17.66 4.68 -22.66
CA ASP A 214 16.58 4.69 -21.70
C ASP A 214 16.66 5.90 -20.75
N ALA A 215 17.88 6.30 -20.37
CA ALA A 215 18.11 7.49 -19.55
C ALA A 215 17.63 8.77 -20.25
N ASP A 216 17.85 8.88 -21.56
CA ASP A 216 17.39 10.05 -22.35
C ASP A 216 15.87 10.11 -22.45
N ILE A 217 15.22 8.98 -22.72
CA ILE A 217 13.76 8.85 -22.77
C ILE A 217 13.14 9.16 -21.39
N ALA A 218 13.70 8.59 -20.32
CA ALA A 218 13.16 8.71 -18.98
C ALA A 218 13.48 10.04 -18.26
N ARG A 219 14.39 10.84 -18.78
CA ARG A 219 14.94 12.06 -18.13
C ARG A 219 13.86 12.96 -17.53
N ARG A 220 12.85 13.32 -18.34
CA ARG A 220 11.77 14.21 -17.89
C ARG A 220 10.91 13.55 -16.81
N ILE A 221 10.58 12.29 -16.99
CA ILE A 221 9.76 11.51 -16.05
C ILE A 221 10.49 11.36 -14.72
N LEU A 222 11.78 11.00 -14.74
CA LEU A 222 12.59 10.87 -13.52
C LEU A 222 12.76 12.18 -12.78
N THR A 223 12.90 13.31 -13.51
CA THR A 223 12.93 14.64 -12.87
C THR A 223 11.64 14.92 -12.12
N GLU A 224 10.50 14.64 -12.73
CA GLU A 224 9.18 14.84 -12.12
C GLU A 224 8.95 13.91 -10.93
N ILE A 225 9.29 12.62 -11.05
CA ILE A 225 9.21 11.65 -9.95
C ILE A 225 10.07 12.11 -8.76
N ASN A 226 11.33 12.46 -9.01
CA ASN A 226 12.24 12.91 -7.97
C ASN A 226 11.76 14.19 -7.27
N SER A 227 11.20 15.13 -8.02
CA SER A 227 10.63 16.36 -7.47
C SER A 227 9.44 16.06 -6.54
N ARG A 228 8.51 15.21 -6.97
CA ARG A 228 7.33 14.84 -6.16
C ARG A 228 7.69 14.04 -4.92
N ILE A 229 8.65 13.12 -5.04
CA ILE A 229 9.18 12.39 -3.88
C ILE A 229 9.82 13.37 -2.90
N GLN A 230 10.59 14.36 -3.39
CA GLN A 230 11.23 15.35 -2.56
C GLN A 230 10.20 16.19 -1.79
N PHE A 231 9.11 16.65 -2.42
CA PHE A 231 8.03 17.35 -1.72
C PHE A 231 7.41 16.52 -0.59
N LEU A 232 7.25 15.21 -0.78
CA LEU A 232 6.76 14.32 0.28
C LEU A 232 7.76 14.19 1.44
N LEU A 233 9.07 14.21 1.15
CA LEU A 233 10.12 14.21 2.16
C LEU A 233 10.17 15.53 2.92
N ASP A 234 10.02 16.65 2.22
CA ASP A 234 10.07 18.00 2.79
C ASP A 234 8.91 18.26 3.77
N VAL A 235 7.76 17.63 3.55
CA VAL A 235 6.63 17.65 4.50
C VAL A 235 6.70 16.57 5.58
N GLY A 236 7.82 15.84 5.71
CA GLY A 236 8.04 14.86 6.78
C GLY A 236 7.32 13.54 6.60
N LEU A 237 6.94 13.14 5.36
CA LEU A 237 6.21 11.90 5.06
C LEU A 237 7.12 10.74 4.60
N GLY A 238 8.42 10.82 4.88
CA GLY A 238 9.40 9.84 4.41
C GLY A 238 9.16 8.40 4.84
N TYR A 239 8.45 8.19 5.94
CA TYR A 239 8.11 6.87 6.48
C TYR A 239 6.88 6.22 5.82
N LEU A 240 6.08 6.98 5.08
CA LEU A 240 4.90 6.46 4.39
C LEU A 240 5.30 5.64 3.16
N THR A 241 4.41 4.75 2.76
CA THR A 241 4.49 4.01 1.49
C THR A 241 3.41 4.51 0.53
N LEU A 242 3.66 4.45 -0.78
CA LEU A 242 2.68 4.87 -1.78
C LEU A 242 1.46 3.94 -1.85
N ASN A 243 1.60 2.70 -1.37
CA ASN A 243 0.51 1.73 -1.30
C ASN A 243 -0.39 1.89 -0.06
N ARG A 244 -0.09 2.87 0.81
CA ARG A 244 -0.89 3.11 2.01
C ARG A 244 -2.31 3.53 1.67
N LEU A 245 -3.29 2.91 2.33
CA LEU A 245 -4.71 3.24 2.13
C LEU A 245 -5.04 4.61 2.71
N SER A 246 -5.78 5.44 1.97
CA SER A 246 -6.15 6.79 2.39
C SER A 246 -6.96 6.82 3.70
N ASN A 247 -7.80 5.81 3.94
CA ASN A 247 -8.58 5.70 5.18
C ASN A 247 -7.76 5.31 6.42
N SER A 248 -6.48 4.97 6.25
CA SER A 248 -5.54 4.69 7.33
C SER A 248 -4.63 5.87 7.65
N LEU A 249 -4.74 6.98 6.91
CA LEU A 249 -3.99 8.20 7.13
C LEU A 249 -4.59 8.99 8.29
N SER A 250 -3.74 9.60 9.10
CA SER A 250 -4.17 10.60 10.09
C SER A 250 -4.56 11.91 9.38
N GLY A 251 -5.27 12.80 10.11
CA GLY A 251 -5.64 14.12 9.59
C GLY A 251 -4.40 14.92 9.16
N GLY A 252 -3.36 14.97 9.99
CA GLY A 252 -2.11 15.66 9.67
C GLY A 252 -1.37 15.04 8.48
N GLU A 253 -1.32 13.71 8.34
CA GLU A 253 -0.74 13.06 7.15
C GLU A 253 -1.48 13.47 5.87
N SER A 254 -2.82 13.47 5.90
CA SER A 254 -3.63 13.86 4.75
C SER A 254 -3.42 15.33 4.37
N GLN A 255 -3.32 16.23 5.35
CA GLN A 255 -3.01 17.64 5.10
C GLN A 255 -1.64 17.81 4.47
N ARG A 256 -0.61 17.14 4.99
CA ARG A 256 0.75 17.20 4.44
C ARG A 256 0.86 16.63 3.02
N ILE A 257 0.10 15.57 2.69
CA ILE A 257 0.00 15.07 1.31
C ILE A 257 -0.59 16.14 0.39
N ASN A 258 -1.68 16.80 0.83
CA ASN A 258 -2.29 17.88 0.06
C ASN A 258 -1.32 19.05 -0.12
N LEU A 259 -0.55 19.39 0.92
CA LEU A 259 0.48 20.43 0.88
C LEU A 259 1.57 20.10 -0.15
N ALA A 260 2.10 18.88 -0.14
CA ALA A 260 3.09 18.40 -1.12
C ALA A 260 2.54 18.46 -2.55
N THR A 261 1.26 18.07 -2.73
CA THR A 261 0.58 18.14 -4.03
C THR A 261 0.44 19.58 -4.52
N SER A 262 0.16 20.52 -3.61
CA SER A 262 0.00 21.95 -3.92
C SER A 262 1.32 22.60 -4.37
N LEU A 263 2.44 22.22 -3.77
CA LEU A 263 3.78 22.65 -4.23
C LEU A 263 4.05 22.19 -5.68
N GLY A 264 3.66 20.96 -6.00
CA GLY A 264 3.82 20.43 -7.36
C GLY A 264 2.89 21.05 -8.42
N SER A 265 1.80 21.71 -8.01
CA SER A 265 0.80 22.27 -8.93
C SER A 265 1.13 23.70 -9.42
N SER A 266 2.12 24.37 -8.82
CA SER A 266 2.49 25.76 -9.16
C SER A 266 1.31 26.75 -9.14
N LEU A 267 0.29 26.53 -8.30
CA LEU A 267 -0.84 27.42 -8.16
C LEU A 267 -0.38 28.74 -7.47
N VAL A 268 -0.85 29.85 -8.02
CA VAL A 268 -0.58 31.21 -7.55
C VAL A 268 -1.87 31.91 -7.16
N GLY A 269 -1.83 32.76 -6.12
CA GLY A 269 -2.99 33.53 -5.68
C GLY A 269 -4.04 32.72 -4.92
N SER A 270 -3.69 31.54 -4.43
CA SER A 270 -4.55 30.66 -3.66
C SER A 270 -4.45 30.94 -2.16
N LEU A 271 -5.53 30.64 -1.41
CA LEU A 271 -5.57 30.65 0.05
C LEU A 271 -5.45 29.21 0.56
N TYR A 272 -4.42 28.94 1.33
CA TYR A 272 -4.21 27.69 2.06
C TYR A 272 -4.56 27.87 3.52
N ILE A 273 -5.45 27.04 4.04
CA ILE A 273 -5.82 27.00 5.46
C ILE A 273 -5.42 25.62 5.99
N LEU A 274 -4.53 25.60 6.98
CA LEU A 274 -3.98 24.40 7.58
C LEU A 274 -4.30 24.40 9.08
N ASP A 275 -4.80 23.27 9.56
CA ASP A 275 -5.17 23.07 10.96
C ASP A 275 -4.22 22.05 11.60
N GLU A 276 -3.39 22.53 12.53
CA GLU A 276 -2.35 21.75 13.22
C GLU A 276 -1.48 20.87 12.29
N PRO A 277 -0.87 21.42 11.21
CA PRO A 277 -0.10 20.62 10.27
C PRO A 277 1.17 20.00 10.88
N SER A 278 1.64 20.51 12.03
CA SER A 278 2.77 19.95 12.80
C SER A 278 2.41 18.69 13.60
N ILE A 279 1.13 18.38 13.74
CA ILE A 279 0.70 17.25 14.60
C ILE A 279 1.39 15.93 14.20
N GLY A 280 2.04 15.31 15.19
CA GLY A 280 2.77 14.05 14.98
C GLY A 280 4.11 14.20 14.26
N LEU A 281 4.60 15.42 14.03
CA LEU A 281 5.98 15.68 13.59
C LEU A 281 6.95 15.66 14.79
N HIS A 282 8.16 15.26 14.51
CA HIS A 282 9.28 15.50 15.41
C HIS A 282 9.79 16.92 15.20
N SER A 283 10.29 17.59 16.24
CA SER A 283 10.81 18.97 16.16
C SER A 283 11.82 19.21 15.01
N ARG A 284 12.63 18.20 14.67
CA ARG A 284 13.52 18.23 13.49
C ARG A 284 12.80 18.40 12.15
N ASP A 285 11.55 17.99 12.06
CA ASP A 285 10.78 18.04 10.82
C ASP A 285 9.89 19.29 10.76
N THR A 286 9.70 19.99 11.88
CA THR A 286 9.01 21.29 11.94
C THR A 286 9.71 22.33 11.07
N ASP A 287 11.04 22.39 11.10
CA ASP A 287 11.82 23.30 10.23
C ASP A 287 11.56 23.07 8.74
N LYS A 288 11.45 21.81 8.33
CA LYS A 288 11.13 21.45 6.93
C LYS A 288 9.73 21.91 6.55
N LEU A 289 8.75 21.70 7.45
CA LEU A 289 7.39 22.15 7.25
C LEU A 289 7.34 23.68 7.11
N ILE A 290 8.03 24.42 7.98
CA ILE A 290 8.14 25.88 7.90
C ILE A 290 8.74 26.31 6.55
N HIS A 291 9.78 25.63 6.09
CA HIS A 291 10.39 25.90 4.78
C HIS A 291 9.37 25.73 3.63
N VAL A 292 8.60 24.66 3.66
CA VAL A 292 7.53 24.36 2.68
C VAL A 292 6.44 25.43 2.70
N LEU A 293 5.99 25.85 3.88
CA LEU A 293 4.99 26.93 4.04
C LEU A 293 5.51 28.26 3.46
N ARG A 294 6.78 28.56 3.71
CA ARG A 294 7.45 29.75 3.13
C ARG A 294 7.57 29.67 1.61
N GLN A 295 7.87 28.50 1.05
CA GLN A 295 7.89 28.32 -0.40
C GLN A 295 6.52 28.58 -1.03
N LEU A 296 5.44 28.07 -0.43
CA LEU A 296 4.07 28.35 -0.89
C LEU A 296 3.75 29.85 -0.87
N GLN A 297 4.14 30.54 0.20
CA GLN A 297 3.96 31.97 0.31
C GLN A 297 4.76 32.72 -0.77
N GLN A 298 6.01 32.36 -1.01
CA GLN A 298 6.87 32.97 -2.03
C GLN A 298 6.34 32.79 -3.45
N LEU A 299 5.56 31.74 -3.71
CA LEU A 299 4.83 31.55 -4.97
C LEU A 299 3.64 32.52 -5.14
N GLY A 300 3.41 33.44 -4.17
CA GLY A 300 2.34 34.41 -4.22
C GLY A 300 1.01 33.95 -3.64
N ASN A 301 1.03 32.94 -2.77
CA ASN A 301 -0.14 32.42 -2.08
C ASN A 301 -0.28 33.05 -0.69
N THR A 302 -1.48 33.01 -0.12
CA THR A 302 -1.77 33.31 1.27
C THR A 302 -1.84 32.01 2.06
N VAL A 303 -1.06 31.91 3.13
CA VAL A 303 -1.04 30.70 3.99
C VAL A 303 -1.51 31.07 5.38
N VAL A 304 -2.59 30.49 5.84
CA VAL A 304 -3.14 30.62 7.19
C VAL A 304 -2.95 29.29 7.92
N VAL A 305 -2.31 29.34 9.08
CA VAL A 305 -2.01 28.14 9.87
C VAL A 305 -2.60 28.31 11.25
N VAL A 306 -3.40 27.36 11.69
CA VAL A 306 -3.87 27.24 13.07
C VAL A 306 -2.88 26.32 13.78
N GLU A 307 -2.14 26.87 14.75
CA GLU A 307 -1.03 26.14 15.39
C GLU A 307 -0.81 26.57 16.83
N HIS A 308 -0.17 25.69 17.59
CA HIS A 308 0.28 25.93 18.95
C HIS A 308 1.80 25.62 19.11
N ASP A 309 2.46 25.18 18.05
CA ASP A 309 3.91 24.97 18.02
C ASP A 309 4.65 26.30 17.97
N GLU A 310 5.56 26.53 18.95
CA GLU A 310 6.29 27.77 19.10
C GLU A 310 7.15 28.13 17.88
N GLU A 311 7.75 27.12 17.21
CA GLU A 311 8.62 27.33 16.06
C GLU A 311 7.85 27.88 14.87
N ILE A 312 6.63 27.31 14.63
CA ILE A 312 5.75 27.78 13.55
C ILE A 312 5.18 29.17 13.86
N ILE A 313 4.75 29.40 15.10
CA ILE A 313 4.27 30.74 15.54
C ILE A 313 5.35 31.77 15.34
N ARG A 314 6.60 31.51 15.74
CA ARG A 314 7.76 32.42 15.55
C ARG A 314 8.09 32.66 14.08
N ALA A 315 7.79 31.70 13.21
CA ALA A 315 8.02 31.83 11.78
C ALA A 315 6.91 32.60 11.06
N ALA A 316 5.77 32.89 11.68
CA ALA A 316 4.68 33.62 11.06
C ALA A 316 5.04 35.10 10.82
N ASP A 317 4.47 35.70 9.75
CA ASP A 317 4.60 37.15 9.48
C ASP A 317 3.57 37.96 10.27
N TYR A 318 2.42 37.34 10.53
CA TYR A 318 1.31 37.97 11.24
C TYR A 318 0.62 36.92 12.11
N ILE A 319 0.34 37.29 13.35
CA ILE A 319 -0.26 36.40 14.36
C ILE A 319 -1.61 36.97 14.74
N ILE A 320 -2.61 36.08 14.85
CA ILE A 320 -3.94 36.37 15.40
C ILE A 320 -4.13 35.40 16.56
N ASP A 321 -4.12 35.92 17.79
CA ASP A 321 -4.37 35.12 18.99
C ASP A 321 -5.84 35.21 19.39
N ILE A 322 -6.48 34.02 19.52
CA ILE A 322 -7.91 33.90 19.82
C ILE A 322 -8.06 33.19 21.16
N GLY A 323 -8.57 33.91 22.16
CA GLY A 323 -8.76 33.36 23.50
C GLY A 323 -9.59 34.26 24.38
N PRO A 324 -9.51 34.13 25.72
CA PRO A 324 -8.96 33.01 26.51
C PRO A 324 -9.98 31.88 26.79
N ARG A 325 -11.18 31.93 26.27
CA ARG A 325 -12.26 30.98 26.56
C ARG A 325 -12.69 30.24 25.32
N ALA A 326 -13.56 29.24 25.49
CA ALA A 326 -14.06 28.41 24.39
C ALA A 326 -15.59 28.45 24.27
N GLY A 327 -16.13 28.06 23.13
CA GLY A 327 -17.58 28.01 22.86
C GLY A 327 -18.24 29.37 22.91
N ARG A 328 -19.39 29.49 23.59
CA ARG A 328 -20.17 30.74 23.68
C ARG A 328 -19.49 31.90 24.40
N LEU A 329 -18.43 31.62 25.16
CA LEU A 329 -17.71 32.60 25.96
C LEU A 329 -16.28 32.85 25.42
N GLY A 330 -15.94 32.30 24.28
CA GLY A 330 -14.64 32.42 23.64
C GLY A 330 -14.74 32.99 22.22
N GLY A 331 -13.60 33.03 21.52
CA GLY A 331 -13.53 33.54 20.16
C GLY A 331 -13.29 35.03 20.05
N GLU A 332 -12.84 35.67 21.14
CA GLU A 332 -12.37 37.06 21.11
C GLU A 332 -10.92 37.09 20.62
N VAL A 333 -10.60 38.06 19.75
CA VAL A 333 -9.21 38.33 19.35
C VAL A 333 -8.54 39.08 20.47
N VAL A 334 -7.59 38.45 21.16
CA VAL A 334 -6.81 39.06 22.26
C VAL A 334 -5.59 39.76 21.74
N TYR A 335 -5.01 39.26 20.64
CA TYR A 335 -3.87 39.90 19.99
C TYR A 335 -3.97 39.73 18.45
N GLN A 336 -3.49 40.76 17.75
CA GLN A 336 -3.23 40.69 16.30
C GLN A 336 -2.05 41.59 15.95
N GLY A 337 -1.03 41.05 15.28
CA GLY A 337 0.18 41.79 14.94
C GLY A 337 1.36 40.91 14.61
N ASP A 338 2.55 41.48 14.62
CA ASP A 338 3.80 40.74 14.43
C ASP A 338 4.33 40.16 15.76
N MET A 339 5.27 39.20 15.66
CA MET A 339 5.85 38.52 16.82
C MET A 339 6.59 39.49 17.79
N LYS A 340 7.10 40.60 17.29
CA LYS A 340 7.88 41.55 18.13
C LYS A 340 6.98 42.35 19.09
N ASP A 341 5.75 42.61 18.63
CA ASP A 341 4.77 43.32 19.45
C ASP A 341 4.01 42.37 20.37
N LEU A 342 3.80 41.11 19.98
CA LEU A 342 3.20 40.05 20.82
C LEU A 342 3.98 39.91 22.15
N GLN A 343 5.32 39.94 22.13
CA GLN A 343 6.14 39.79 23.33
C GLN A 343 5.96 40.92 24.35
N LYS A 344 5.34 42.04 23.96
CA LYS A 344 5.07 43.18 24.83
C LYS A 344 3.65 43.18 25.36
N ASP A 345 2.77 42.36 24.80
CA ASP A 345 1.38 42.29 25.19
C ASP A 345 1.21 41.33 26.39
N SER A 346 0.63 41.83 27.48
CA SER A 346 0.45 41.06 28.71
C SER A 346 -0.80 40.19 28.71
N ASP A 347 -1.68 40.38 27.75
CA ASP A 347 -2.97 39.71 27.69
C ASP A 347 -2.98 38.48 26.76
N SER A 348 -1.89 38.28 25.99
CA SER A 348 -1.65 37.07 25.20
C SER A 348 -0.95 35.99 26.04
N TYR A 349 -1.33 34.74 25.86
CA TYR A 349 -0.79 33.60 26.60
C TYR A 349 0.29 32.85 25.83
#